data_24c58bb93fac08689a18bada3a48e2f6
#
_entry.id   24c58bb93fac08689a18bada3a48e2f6
#
_cell.length_a   1.000
_cell.length_b   1.000
_cell.length_c   1.000
_cell.angle_alpha   90.00
_cell.angle_beta   90.00
_cell.angle_gamma   90.00
#
_symmetry.space_group_name_H-M   'P 1'
#
loop_
_entity.id
_entity.type
_entity.pdbx_description
1 polymer ?
#
loop_
_entity_poly.entity_id
_entity_poly.type
_entity_poly.pdbx_seq_one_letter_code
_entity_poly.pdbx_strand_id
1 'polypeptide(L)'
;MEQTTFDYIEKIGEKEYLTLIPGWQLVEYWDEGIISYNPEIQRGSRIKKKRNNQEVEEAVYSKANVKKIYEAMVSGNYFVDMITLNVLNDGNSTISDCFYDTNNEADSFTVTGKLEIADGQHRIRALKMLNDSNEKGITNIPLESFIFPVKITHYDIKTAQQQFHQFSQGLKISSSRSEYFNATDHSNEIVRQLMRNSELAGRVEIVRNTITKRERRNVVTFATMVNAIKMVYKEMTNAQADSLSQYLCEFFDELFNTVPELLSYESRQQSKETSLKAENFMFYGYTAISKVLRDRENWQQYLPLINQLDLSKESEVWFGKVTKRGTRGLAMVNSLDSRKYLIEKTTEQFEDLLQNQ
;
A
#
# COMPACT_ATOMS: atom_id res chain seq x y z
N MET A 1 28.03 29.10 6.48
CA MET A 1 27.19 28.05 5.83
C MET A 1 27.91 26.75 5.98
N GLU A 2 27.21 25.69 6.30
CA GLU A 2 27.79 24.35 6.41
C GLU A 2 28.28 23.89 5.05
N GLN A 3 29.42 23.22 5.04
CA GLN A 3 29.98 22.60 3.85
C GLN A 3 29.97 21.10 4.01
N THR A 4 29.51 20.39 2.99
CA THR A 4 29.48 18.94 2.95
C THR A 4 30.21 18.46 1.71
N THR A 5 31.23 17.62 1.91
CA THR A 5 32.05 17.06 0.82
C THR A 5 31.66 15.61 0.59
N PHE A 6 31.57 15.22 -0.67
CA PHE A 6 31.34 13.85 -1.14
C PHE A 6 32.55 13.38 -1.91
N ASP A 7 33.05 12.19 -1.54
CA ASP A 7 34.30 11.63 -2.09
C ASP A 7 34.15 10.97 -3.46
N TYR A 8 32.89 10.67 -3.86
CA TYR A 8 32.57 10.11 -5.17
C TYR A 8 31.41 10.85 -5.75
N ILE A 9 31.56 11.33 -6.98
CA ILE A 9 30.47 11.99 -7.68
C ILE A 9 30.64 11.86 -9.20
N GLU A 10 29.53 11.66 -9.89
CA GLU A 10 29.46 11.68 -11.33
C GLU A 10 28.54 12.81 -11.79
N LYS A 11 29.00 13.66 -12.67
CA LYS A 11 28.20 14.71 -13.27
C LYS A 11 27.40 14.15 -14.44
N ILE A 12 26.08 14.03 -14.24
CA ILE A 12 25.14 13.45 -15.21
C ILE A 12 24.38 14.50 -16.03
N GLY A 13 24.54 15.77 -15.70
CA GLY A 13 23.95 16.92 -16.39
C GLY A 13 24.59 18.23 -15.97
N GLU A 14 24.18 19.35 -16.56
CA GLU A 14 24.75 20.67 -16.27
C GLU A 14 24.63 21.05 -14.78
N LYS A 15 23.53 20.68 -14.14
CA LYS A 15 23.18 20.96 -12.73
C LYS A 15 22.77 19.69 -11.99
N GLU A 16 23.21 18.55 -12.44
CA GLU A 16 22.79 17.25 -11.93
C GLU A 16 23.99 16.37 -11.68
N TYR A 17 24.01 15.75 -10.52
CA TYR A 17 25.14 14.94 -10.03
C TYR A 17 24.58 13.66 -9.40
N LEU A 18 25.36 12.59 -9.45
CA LEU A 18 25.05 11.30 -8.85
C LEU A 18 26.17 10.90 -7.89
N THR A 19 25.81 10.44 -6.70
CA THR A 19 26.74 9.90 -5.70
C THR A 19 26.13 8.69 -4.99
N LEU A 20 26.92 8.01 -4.19
CA LEU A 20 26.51 6.91 -3.33
C LEU A 20 26.67 7.32 -1.87
N ILE A 21 25.59 7.25 -1.10
CA ILE A 21 25.61 7.61 0.33
C ILE A 21 25.10 6.41 1.15
N PRO A 22 25.88 5.92 2.13
CA PRO A 22 25.43 4.87 3.04
C PRO A 22 24.31 5.39 3.96
N GLY A 23 23.44 4.47 4.39
CA GLY A 23 22.26 4.82 5.18
C GLY A 23 22.57 5.51 6.50
N TRP A 24 23.67 5.15 7.16
CA TRP A 24 24.10 5.81 8.41
C TRP A 24 24.42 7.30 8.17
N GLN A 25 25.09 7.63 7.08
CA GLN A 25 25.46 9.01 6.73
C GLN A 25 24.22 9.85 6.35
N LEU A 26 23.23 9.24 5.69
CA LEU A 26 21.92 9.92 5.44
C LEU A 26 21.20 10.25 6.74
N VAL A 27 21.28 9.39 7.76
CA VAL A 27 20.69 9.64 9.08
C VAL A 27 21.47 10.75 9.80
N GLU A 28 22.80 10.71 9.79
CA GLU A 28 23.65 11.75 10.36
C GLU A 28 23.36 13.12 9.74
N TYR A 29 23.35 13.22 8.42
CA TYR A 29 23.01 14.47 7.70
C TYR A 29 21.59 14.98 8.00
N TRP A 30 20.65 14.04 8.24
CA TRP A 30 19.30 14.42 8.65
C TRP A 30 19.26 14.96 10.08
N ASP A 31 19.97 14.33 11.02
CA ASP A 31 19.99 14.72 12.43
C ASP A 31 20.76 16.05 12.64
N GLU A 32 21.79 16.29 11.87
CA GLU A 32 22.57 17.54 11.86
C GLU A 32 21.87 18.69 11.10
N GLY A 33 20.78 18.38 10.36
CA GLY A 33 20.04 19.37 9.59
C GLY A 33 20.68 19.78 8.27
N ILE A 34 21.73 19.07 7.83
CA ILE A 34 22.34 19.20 6.50
C ILE A 34 21.33 18.80 5.44
N ILE A 35 20.65 17.65 5.63
CA ILE A 35 19.47 17.27 4.84
C ILE A 35 18.23 17.83 5.52
N SER A 36 17.42 18.56 4.77
CA SER A 36 16.22 19.22 5.28
C SER A 36 15.00 19.01 4.39
N TYR A 37 13.83 19.18 4.98
CA TYR A 37 12.56 19.20 4.26
C TYR A 37 12.16 20.63 3.94
N ASN A 38 12.00 20.96 2.66
CA ASN A 38 11.48 22.24 2.21
C ASN A 38 10.02 22.09 1.75
N PRO A 39 9.03 22.70 2.46
CA PRO A 39 7.63 22.61 2.09
C PRO A 39 7.31 23.28 0.75
N GLU A 40 8.12 24.22 0.29
CA GLU A 40 7.89 24.94 -0.99
C GLU A 40 8.17 24.06 -2.21
N ILE A 41 9.08 23.09 -2.09
CA ILE A 41 9.43 22.16 -3.18
C ILE A 41 8.86 20.77 -2.99
N GLN A 42 8.08 20.54 -1.93
CA GLN A 42 7.51 19.25 -1.55
C GLN A 42 5.98 19.32 -1.38
N ARG A 43 5.41 18.34 -0.67
CA ARG A 43 3.95 18.21 -0.43
C ARG A 43 3.36 19.30 0.47
N GLY A 44 4.15 20.29 0.86
CA GLY A 44 3.76 21.32 1.81
C GLY A 44 3.88 20.86 3.27
N SER A 45 3.45 21.71 4.15
CA SER A 45 3.42 21.49 5.60
C SER A 45 2.01 21.67 6.14
N ARG A 46 1.81 21.25 7.37
CA ARG A 46 0.58 21.51 8.13
C ARG A 46 0.93 22.03 9.51
N ILE A 47 0.15 22.99 9.97
CA ILE A 47 0.26 23.50 11.34
C ILE A 47 -0.43 22.53 12.29
N LYS A 48 0.28 22.08 13.31
CA LYS A 48 -0.23 21.22 14.36
C LYS A 48 -0.06 21.87 15.73
N LYS A 49 -1.14 21.91 16.50
CA LYS A 49 -1.10 22.38 17.87
C LYS A 49 -0.60 21.28 18.80
N LYS A 50 0.49 21.55 19.54
CA LYS A 50 0.93 20.69 20.64
C LYS A 50 0.01 20.87 21.86
N ARG A 51 0.10 19.94 22.85
CA ARG A 51 -0.69 19.98 24.09
C ARG A 51 -0.50 21.28 24.90
N ASN A 52 0.60 22.00 24.71
CA ASN A 52 0.91 23.28 25.32
C ASN A 52 0.44 24.50 24.48
N ASN A 53 -0.48 24.32 23.52
CA ASN A 53 -0.96 25.30 22.57
C ASN A 53 0.10 25.90 21.60
N GLN A 54 1.32 25.38 21.60
CA GLN A 54 2.36 25.79 20.67
C GLN A 54 2.04 25.23 19.27
N GLU A 55 2.02 26.08 18.28
CA GLU A 55 1.88 25.69 16.89
C GLU A 55 3.25 25.24 16.33
N VAL A 56 3.27 24.05 15.72
CA VAL A 56 4.46 23.50 15.08
C VAL A 56 4.11 23.12 13.65
N GLU A 57 4.94 23.55 12.75
CA GLU A 57 4.85 23.16 11.36
C GLU A 57 5.43 21.76 11.17
N GLU A 58 4.62 20.85 10.65
CA GLU A 58 5.04 19.47 10.35
C GLU A 58 4.98 19.20 8.85
N ALA A 59 6.02 18.57 8.33
CA ALA A 59 6.05 18.06 6.95
C ALA A 59 4.88 17.09 6.68
N VAL A 60 4.28 17.17 5.50
CA VAL A 60 3.24 16.24 5.07
C VAL A 60 3.87 14.97 4.52
N TYR A 61 3.72 13.85 5.24
CA TYR A 61 4.17 12.53 4.81
C TYR A 61 3.25 11.40 5.32
N SER A 62 3.34 10.23 4.71
CA SER A 62 2.59 9.05 5.12
C SER A 62 3.37 8.25 6.16
N LYS A 63 2.94 8.28 7.41
CA LYS A 63 3.51 7.44 8.48
C LYS A 63 3.39 5.94 8.17
N ALA A 64 2.29 5.53 7.51
CA ALA A 64 2.10 4.14 7.11
C ALA A 64 3.14 3.69 6.07
N ASN A 65 3.52 4.57 5.12
CA ASN A 65 4.57 4.25 4.17
C ASN A 65 5.95 4.18 4.83
N VAL A 66 6.26 5.09 5.76
CA VAL A 66 7.51 5.01 6.55
C VAL A 66 7.59 3.68 7.29
N LYS A 67 6.51 3.27 7.96
CA LYS A 67 6.45 2.01 8.69
C LYS A 67 6.64 0.80 7.77
N LYS A 68 6.00 0.77 6.59
CA LYS A 68 6.18 -0.30 5.60
C LYS A 68 7.62 -0.42 5.10
N ILE A 69 8.28 0.70 4.83
CA ILE A 69 9.70 0.71 4.42
C ILE A 69 10.58 0.19 5.56
N TYR A 70 10.36 0.65 6.78
CA TYR A 70 11.07 0.17 7.97
C TYR A 70 10.90 -1.35 8.15
N GLU A 71 9.67 -1.86 8.06
CA GLU A 71 9.37 -3.29 8.19
C GLU A 71 10.06 -4.10 7.07
N ALA A 72 10.11 -3.57 5.85
CA ALA A 72 10.84 -4.19 4.74
C ALA A 72 12.35 -4.23 4.99
N MET A 73 12.94 -3.16 5.55
CA MET A 73 14.35 -3.13 5.95
C MET A 73 14.64 -4.17 7.04
N VAL A 74 13.79 -4.25 8.07
CA VAL A 74 13.94 -5.21 9.18
C VAL A 74 13.82 -6.66 8.72
N SER A 75 12.92 -6.94 7.77
CA SER A 75 12.71 -8.28 7.23
C SER A 75 13.69 -8.71 6.12
N GLY A 76 14.62 -7.84 5.71
CA GLY A 76 15.56 -8.10 4.61
C GLY A 76 14.94 -8.09 3.21
N ASN A 77 13.70 -7.58 3.08
CA ASN A 77 12.95 -7.51 1.82
C ASN A 77 12.96 -6.10 1.20
N TYR A 78 13.84 -5.21 1.67
CA TYR A 78 13.94 -3.87 1.15
C TYR A 78 14.86 -3.81 -0.07
N PHE A 79 14.36 -3.25 -1.16
CA PHE A 79 15.15 -2.92 -2.33
C PHE A 79 15.50 -1.44 -2.29
N VAL A 80 16.81 -1.15 -2.34
CA VAL A 80 17.30 0.23 -2.34
C VAL A 80 16.85 0.94 -3.62
N ASP A 81 16.39 2.17 -3.47
CA ASP A 81 15.95 3.03 -4.55
C ASP A 81 16.55 4.43 -4.38
N MET A 82 16.65 5.18 -5.47
CA MET A 82 17.32 6.49 -5.53
C MET A 82 16.65 7.53 -4.61
N ILE A 83 17.46 8.33 -3.94
CA ILE A 83 17.04 9.55 -3.25
C ILE A 83 17.44 10.75 -4.11
N THR A 84 16.58 11.76 -4.17
CA THR A 84 16.89 13.02 -4.88
C THR A 84 16.91 14.18 -3.90
N LEU A 85 18.03 14.88 -3.85
CA LEU A 85 18.25 16.07 -3.05
C LEU A 85 18.47 17.27 -3.97
N ASN A 86 18.09 18.45 -3.54
CA ASN A 86 18.32 19.71 -4.26
C ASN A 86 19.15 20.66 -3.39
N VAL A 87 20.18 21.22 -3.95
CA VAL A 87 20.86 22.41 -3.40
C VAL A 87 20.23 23.62 -4.07
N LEU A 88 19.58 24.47 -3.27
CA LEU A 88 18.85 25.59 -3.83
C LEU A 88 19.79 26.59 -4.54
N ASN A 89 19.55 26.84 -5.82
CA ASN A 89 20.26 27.85 -6.57
C ASN A 89 19.65 29.24 -6.29
N ASP A 90 20.00 29.81 -5.16
CA ASP A 90 19.50 31.09 -4.63
C ASP A 90 20.58 32.20 -4.62
N GLY A 91 21.75 31.92 -5.17
CA GLY A 91 22.91 32.81 -5.14
C GLY A 91 23.75 32.74 -3.85
N ASN A 92 23.27 32.04 -2.80
CA ASN A 92 23.99 31.85 -1.53
C ASN A 92 24.53 30.44 -1.38
N SER A 93 23.83 29.45 -1.92
CA SER A 93 24.25 28.06 -1.93
C SER A 93 25.01 27.74 -3.20
N THR A 94 26.09 26.99 -3.08
CA THR A 94 26.98 26.69 -4.22
C THR A 94 27.32 25.19 -4.25
N ILE A 95 27.67 24.75 -5.43
CA ILE A 95 28.28 23.45 -5.68
C ILE A 95 29.62 23.69 -6.35
N SER A 96 30.69 23.11 -5.81
CA SER A 96 32.03 23.18 -6.39
C SER A 96 32.59 21.79 -6.64
N ASP A 97 33.04 21.55 -7.85
CA ASP A 97 33.66 20.31 -8.29
C ASP A 97 35.18 20.43 -8.13
N CYS A 98 35.83 19.42 -7.57
CA CYS A 98 37.27 19.27 -7.56
C CYS A 98 37.67 18.11 -8.47
N PHE A 99 38.36 18.43 -9.56
CA PHE A 99 38.87 17.45 -10.50
C PHE A 99 40.35 17.20 -10.23
N TYR A 100 40.72 15.97 -9.98
CA TYR A 100 42.10 15.56 -9.75
C TYR A 100 42.73 14.85 -10.95
N ASP A 101 41.92 14.43 -11.94
CA ASP A 101 42.42 13.72 -13.13
C ASP A 101 42.15 14.49 -14.44
N THR A 102 43.00 14.19 -15.44
CA THR A 102 42.94 14.74 -16.81
C THR A 102 41.71 14.28 -17.61
N ASN A 103 40.94 13.33 -17.11
CA ASN A 103 39.77 12.75 -17.77
C ASN A 103 38.43 13.49 -17.45
N ASN A 104 38.46 14.62 -16.72
CA ASN A 104 37.30 15.36 -16.28
C ASN A 104 36.34 14.60 -15.33
N GLU A 105 36.86 13.61 -14.62
CA GLU A 105 36.10 12.97 -13.53
C GLU A 105 36.33 13.77 -12.23
N ALA A 106 35.28 14.16 -11.56
CA ALA A 106 35.38 14.84 -10.28
C ALA A 106 35.67 13.81 -9.18
N ASP A 107 36.83 13.92 -8.50
CA ASP A 107 37.16 13.05 -7.37
C ASP A 107 36.40 13.44 -6.10
N SER A 108 36.07 14.69 -5.96
CA SER A 108 35.27 15.20 -4.85
C SER A 108 34.37 16.37 -5.26
N PHE A 109 33.38 16.61 -4.44
CA PHE A 109 32.32 17.58 -4.68
C PHE A 109 31.91 18.19 -3.34
N THR A 110 31.92 19.51 -3.27
CA THR A 110 31.57 20.24 -2.06
C THR A 110 30.30 21.05 -2.27
N VAL A 111 29.33 20.79 -1.43
CA VAL A 111 28.09 21.57 -1.32
C VAL A 111 28.24 22.56 -0.18
N THR A 112 28.01 23.85 -0.48
CA THR A 112 27.81 24.88 0.53
C THR A 112 26.33 25.24 0.58
N GLY A 113 25.68 24.95 1.70
CA GLY A 113 24.24 25.13 1.86
C GLY A 113 23.53 23.86 2.32
N LYS A 114 22.19 23.88 2.30
CA LYS A 114 21.36 22.73 2.69
C LYS A 114 21.05 21.86 1.51
N LEU A 115 20.98 20.56 1.78
CA LEU A 115 20.47 19.54 0.86
C LEU A 115 18.97 19.35 1.12
N GLU A 116 18.13 19.89 0.26
CA GLU A 116 16.69 19.83 0.41
C GLU A 116 16.13 18.56 -0.28
N ILE A 117 15.30 17.80 0.40
CA ILE A 117 14.74 16.57 -0.17
C ILE A 117 13.79 16.93 -1.30
N ALA A 118 14.07 16.47 -2.52
CA ALA A 118 13.15 16.51 -3.65
C ALA A 118 12.35 15.21 -3.78
N ASP A 119 13.00 14.03 -3.55
CA ASP A 119 12.32 12.74 -3.36
C ASP A 119 13.07 11.88 -2.35
N GLY A 120 12.37 10.91 -1.74
CA GLY A 120 12.97 9.95 -0.80
C GLY A 120 12.71 10.24 0.68
N GLN A 121 11.90 11.24 1.06
CA GLN A 121 11.65 11.56 2.47
C GLN A 121 11.16 10.38 3.32
N HIS A 122 10.37 9.45 2.75
CA HIS A 122 9.90 8.28 3.48
C HIS A 122 11.03 7.28 3.75
N ARG A 123 12.02 7.19 2.84
CA ARG A 123 13.21 6.33 2.95
C ARG A 123 14.12 6.83 4.05
N ILE A 124 14.44 8.13 4.06
CA ILE A 124 15.28 8.76 5.11
C ILE A 124 14.61 8.63 6.48
N ARG A 125 13.31 8.86 6.57
CA ARG A 125 12.56 8.68 7.84
C ARG A 125 12.49 7.23 8.31
N ALA A 126 12.46 6.27 7.39
CA ALA A 126 12.50 4.84 7.73
C ALA A 126 13.89 4.43 8.21
N LEU A 127 14.97 4.94 7.60
CA LEU A 127 16.35 4.78 8.08
C LEU A 127 16.52 5.36 9.50
N LYS A 128 16.01 6.56 9.75
CA LYS A 128 16.02 7.14 11.10
C LYS A 128 15.26 6.27 12.10
N MET A 129 14.11 5.74 11.73
CA MET A 129 13.35 4.83 12.57
C MET A 129 14.11 3.52 12.84
N LEU A 130 14.88 3.02 11.87
CA LEU A 130 15.74 1.85 12.02
C LEU A 130 16.92 2.15 12.96
N ASN A 131 17.58 3.32 12.80
CA ASN A 131 18.64 3.76 13.70
C ASN A 131 18.14 3.86 15.14
N ASP A 132 17.00 4.53 15.37
CA ASP A 132 16.39 4.64 16.69
C ASP A 132 16.03 3.28 17.31
N SER A 133 15.70 2.29 16.48
CA SER A 133 15.39 0.92 16.93
C SER A 133 16.67 0.15 17.28
N ASN A 134 17.74 0.35 16.53
CA ASN A 134 19.06 -0.22 16.83
C ASN A 134 19.61 0.35 18.16
N GLU A 135 19.55 1.68 18.35
CA GLU A 135 19.99 2.34 19.60
C GLU A 135 19.22 1.84 20.84
N LYS A 136 17.95 1.47 20.67
CA LYS A 136 17.13 0.89 21.73
C LYS A 136 17.30 -0.62 21.92
N GLY A 137 18.15 -1.26 21.11
CA GLY A 137 18.36 -2.71 21.13
C GLY A 137 17.16 -3.54 20.66
N ILE A 138 16.20 -2.92 19.94
CA ILE A 138 15.01 -3.61 19.37
C ILE A 138 15.42 -4.36 18.09
N THR A 139 16.31 -3.77 17.29
CA THR A 139 16.88 -4.35 16.09
C THR A 139 18.41 -4.27 16.15
N ASN A 140 19.10 -5.04 15.31
CA ASN A 140 20.56 -4.98 15.16
C ASN A 140 20.90 -5.12 13.67
N ILE A 141 20.47 -4.16 12.87
CA ILE A 141 20.66 -4.16 11.41
C ILE A 141 21.60 -3.01 11.05
N PRO A 142 22.80 -3.31 10.51
CA PRO A 142 23.77 -2.28 10.20
C PRO A 142 23.26 -1.36 9.08
N LEU A 143 23.25 -0.06 9.34
CA LEU A 143 22.84 0.95 8.36
C LEU A 143 23.81 1.05 7.17
N GLU A 144 25.04 0.60 7.34
CA GLU A 144 26.07 0.48 6.30
C GLU A 144 25.69 -0.48 5.18
N SER A 145 24.79 -1.44 5.46
CA SER A 145 24.29 -2.38 4.46
C SER A 145 23.36 -1.73 3.41
N PHE A 146 22.87 -0.53 3.68
CA PHE A 146 22.03 0.24 2.77
C PHE A 146 22.84 1.35 2.10
N ILE A 147 23.28 1.13 0.87
CA ILE A 147 23.97 2.15 0.07
C ILE A 147 22.98 2.72 -0.93
N PHE A 148 22.69 4.02 -0.82
CA PHE A 148 21.71 4.70 -1.67
C PHE A 148 22.41 5.43 -2.82
N PRO A 149 21.96 5.22 -4.07
CA PRO A 149 22.24 6.18 -5.13
C PRO A 149 21.50 7.48 -4.80
N VAL A 150 22.25 8.59 -4.77
CA VAL A 150 21.69 9.90 -4.45
C VAL A 150 21.94 10.84 -5.62
N LYS A 151 20.86 11.32 -6.21
CA LYS A 151 20.92 12.38 -7.22
C LYS A 151 20.90 13.73 -6.49
N ILE A 152 21.90 14.57 -6.75
CA ILE A 152 21.96 15.94 -6.25
C ILE A 152 21.71 16.89 -7.42
N THR A 153 20.78 17.81 -7.25
CA THR A 153 20.44 18.83 -8.26
C THR A 153 20.77 20.23 -7.71
N HIS A 154 21.06 21.17 -8.60
CA HIS A 154 21.29 22.58 -8.25
C HIS A 154 20.26 23.46 -8.98
N TYR A 155 19.00 23.36 -8.55
CA TYR A 155 17.91 24.04 -9.18
C TYR A 155 17.35 25.19 -8.33
N ASP A 156 16.85 26.23 -8.99
CA ASP A 156 16.00 27.21 -8.32
C ASP A 156 14.65 26.60 -7.89
N ILE A 157 13.91 27.31 -7.03
CA ILE A 157 12.63 26.83 -6.49
C ILE A 157 11.67 26.41 -7.60
N LYS A 158 11.54 27.18 -8.67
CA LYS A 158 10.60 26.90 -9.75
C LYS A 158 10.94 25.61 -10.49
N THR A 159 12.21 25.40 -10.80
CA THR A 159 12.70 24.20 -11.47
C THR A 159 12.59 22.97 -10.54
N ALA A 160 12.91 23.12 -9.26
CA ALA A 160 12.73 22.07 -8.27
C ALA A 160 11.25 21.68 -8.09
N GLN A 161 10.33 22.63 -8.09
CA GLN A 161 8.89 22.38 -8.09
C GLN A 161 8.43 21.63 -9.34
N GLN A 162 8.95 21.97 -10.52
CA GLN A 162 8.66 21.25 -11.76
C GLN A 162 9.17 19.81 -11.70
N GLN A 163 10.37 19.59 -11.17
CA GLN A 163 10.93 18.25 -10.96
C GLN A 163 10.04 17.43 -10.01
N PHE A 164 9.62 18.00 -8.88
CA PHE A 164 8.71 17.33 -7.94
C PHE A 164 7.36 17.01 -8.59
N HIS A 165 6.81 17.94 -9.37
CA HIS A 165 5.57 17.73 -10.13
C HIS A 165 5.73 16.52 -11.07
N GLN A 166 6.85 16.42 -11.79
CA GLN A 166 7.15 15.32 -12.70
C GLN A 166 7.22 13.96 -11.95
N PHE A 167 7.88 13.90 -10.78
CA PHE A 167 7.88 12.70 -9.93
C PHE A 167 6.48 12.32 -9.43
N SER A 168 5.64 13.31 -9.18
CA SER A 168 4.28 13.10 -8.68
C SER A 168 3.29 12.62 -9.76
N GLN A 169 3.62 12.76 -11.04
CA GLN A 169 2.78 12.36 -12.18
C GLN A 169 2.87 10.88 -12.52
N GLY A 170 3.75 10.10 -11.88
CA GLY A 170 3.86 8.68 -12.10
C GLY A 170 2.50 7.97 -12.00
N LEU A 171 2.19 7.11 -12.96
CA LEU A 171 0.96 6.30 -12.95
C LEU A 171 0.93 5.47 -11.68
N LYS A 172 -0.03 5.74 -10.82
CA LYS A 172 -0.24 4.94 -9.59
C LYS A 172 -0.65 3.54 -10.00
N ILE A 173 0.17 2.56 -9.64
CA ILE A 173 -0.20 1.16 -9.73
C ILE A 173 -1.42 0.93 -8.83
N SER A 174 -2.43 0.23 -9.34
CA SER A 174 -3.61 -0.11 -8.56
C SER A 174 -3.26 -1.00 -7.36
N SER A 175 -4.06 -0.95 -6.29
CA SER A 175 -3.86 -1.84 -5.13
C SER A 175 -3.92 -3.31 -5.54
N SER A 176 -4.81 -3.69 -6.46
CA SER A 176 -4.91 -5.07 -6.98
C SER A 176 -3.60 -5.50 -7.65
N ARG A 177 -3.00 -4.64 -8.46
CA ARG A 177 -1.74 -4.96 -9.13
C ARG A 177 -0.56 -5.01 -8.17
N SER A 178 -0.53 -4.07 -7.21
CA SER A 178 0.49 -4.04 -6.16
C SER A 178 0.43 -5.29 -5.28
N GLU A 179 -0.76 -5.67 -4.82
CA GLU A 179 -0.95 -6.89 -4.02
C GLU A 179 -0.64 -8.16 -4.85
N TYR A 180 -0.98 -8.18 -6.14
CA TYR A 180 -0.64 -9.31 -7.01
C TYR A 180 0.88 -9.55 -7.12
N PHE A 181 1.70 -8.50 -7.09
CA PHE A 181 3.15 -8.60 -7.10
C PHE A 181 3.76 -8.89 -5.72
N ASN A 182 3.04 -8.68 -4.63
CA ASN A 182 3.54 -8.98 -3.29
C ASN A 182 3.62 -10.50 -3.08
N ALA A 183 4.84 -11.05 -3.11
CA ALA A 183 5.10 -12.48 -3.00
C ALA A 183 5.29 -12.98 -1.56
N THR A 184 5.43 -12.07 -0.60
CA THR A 184 5.84 -12.41 0.78
C THR A 184 4.67 -12.61 1.74
N ASP A 185 3.44 -12.30 1.33
CA ASP A 185 2.25 -12.36 2.18
C ASP A 185 1.43 -13.62 1.88
N HIS A 186 1.14 -14.41 2.89
CA HIS A 186 0.37 -15.66 2.78
C HIS A 186 -1.01 -15.45 2.15
N SER A 187 -1.70 -14.35 2.50
CA SER A 187 -3.02 -14.06 1.92
C SER A 187 -2.95 -13.86 0.40
N ASN A 188 -1.85 -13.27 -0.08
CA ASN A 188 -1.63 -13.09 -1.52
C ASN A 188 -1.40 -14.44 -2.22
N GLU A 189 -0.66 -15.36 -1.59
CA GLU A 189 -0.43 -16.68 -2.15
C GLU A 189 -1.71 -17.52 -2.15
N ILE A 190 -2.52 -17.45 -1.08
CA ILE A 190 -3.83 -18.10 -1.05
C ILE A 190 -4.69 -17.62 -2.23
N VAL A 191 -4.76 -16.31 -2.49
CA VAL A 191 -5.55 -15.81 -3.64
C VAL A 191 -5.00 -16.30 -4.97
N ARG A 192 -3.67 -16.43 -5.13
CA ARG A 192 -3.08 -17.04 -6.33
C ARG A 192 -3.46 -18.52 -6.48
N GLN A 193 -3.53 -19.28 -5.39
CA GLN A 193 -3.99 -20.67 -5.40
C GLN A 193 -5.46 -20.76 -5.80
N LEU A 194 -6.31 -19.88 -5.26
CA LEU A 194 -7.72 -19.78 -5.67
C LEU A 194 -7.86 -19.50 -7.17
N MET A 195 -7.03 -18.61 -7.71
CA MET A 195 -7.01 -18.30 -9.15
C MET A 195 -6.53 -19.46 -10.04
N ARG A 196 -5.82 -20.43 -9.48
CA ARG A 196 -5.34 -21.62 -10.23
C ARG A 196 -6.28 -22.81 -10.09
N ASN A 197 -6.86 -22.99 -8.91
CA ASN A 197 -7.41 -24.27 -8.48
C ASN A 197 -8.90 -24.20 -8.08
N SER A 198 -9.62 -23.09 -8.37
CA SER A 198 -11.04 -22.96 -8.06
C SER A 198 -11.82 -22.24 -9.16
N GLU A 199 -13.14 -22.12 -9.01
CA GLU A 199 -14.04 -21.36 -9.87
C GLU A 199 -13.66 -19.86 -10.00
N LEU A 200 -12.74 -19.37 -9.17
CA LEU A 200 -12.15 -18.04 -9.32
C LEU A 200 -11.09 -17.97 -10.44
N ALA A 201 -10.75 -19.08 -11.09
CA ALA A 201 -9.82 -19.09 -12.22
C ALA A 201 -10.32 -18.21 -13.37
N GLY A 202 -9.52 -17.20 -13.75
CA GLY A 202 -9.89 -16.23 -14.79
C GLY A 202 -11.04 -15.28 -14.42
N ARG A 203 -11.44 -15.23 -13.13
CA ARG A 203 -12.53 -14.37 -12.62
C ARG A 203 -12.07 -13.31 -11.62
N VAL A 204 -10.78 -13.18 -11.38
CA VAL A 204 -10.18 -12.20 -10.46
C VAL A 204 -9.52 -11.06 -11.25
N GLU A 205 -9.92 -9.83 -10.97
CA GLU A 205 -9.35 -8.62 -11.58
C GLU A 205 -8.04 -8.23 -10.87
N ILE A 206 -6.93 -8.28 -11.61
CA ILE A 206 -5.58 -8.02 -11.08
C ILE A 206 -5.03 -6.64 -11.46
N VAL A 207 -5.67 -5.92 -12.38
CA VAL A 207 -5.16 -4.66 -12.90
C VAL A 207 -5.86 -3.46 -12.28
N ARG A 208 -7.16 -3.59 -12.00
CA ARG A 208 -8.01 -2.50 -11.52
C ARG A 208 -8.45 -2.71 -10.07
N ASN A 209 -8.78 -1.61 -9.39
CA ASN A 209 -9.33 -1.66 -8.02
C ASN A 209 -10.84 -1.91 -7.96
N THR A 210 -11.51 -1.89 -9.10
CA THR A 210 -12.98 -2.01 -9.19
C THR A 210 -13.38 -2.88 -10.36
N ILE A 211 -14.47 -3.60 -10.20
CA ILE A 211 -15.14 -4.31 -11.28
C ILE A 211 -16.06 -3.34 -12.00
N THR A 212 -15.76 -3.00 -13.24
CA THR A 212 -16.57 -2.08 -14.03
C THR A 212 -17.86 -2.77 -14.52
N LYS A 213 -18.91 -1.99 -14.87
CA LYS A 213 -20.14 -2.53 -15.47
C LYS A 213 -19.91 -3.27 -16.80
N ARG A 214 -18.79 -3.01 -17.48
CA ARG A 214 -18.45 -3.67 -18.75
C ARG A 214 -17.63 -4.95 -18.57
N GLU A 215 -17.21 -5.25 -17.33
CA GLU A 215 -16.40 -6.42 -17.05
C GLU A 215 -17.25 -7.69 -17.09
N ARG A 216 -16.96 -8.56 -18.04
CA ARG A 216 -17.75 -9.77 -18.31
C ARG A 216 -17.29 -11.01 -17.56
N ARG A 217 -16.01 -11.08 -17.17
CA ARG A 217 -15.42 -12.27 -16.55
C ARG A 217 -15.22 -12.11 -15.06
N ASN A 218 -14.53 -11.05 -14.67
CA ASN A 218 -14.10 -10.87 -13.29
C ASN A 218 -15.30 -10.58 -12.38
N VAL A 219 -15.30 -11.22 -11.22
CA VAL A 219 -16.33 -11.07 -10.19
C VAL A 219 -15.81 -10.34 -8.97
N VAL A 220 -14.50 -10.43 -8.71
CA VAL A 220 -13.82 -9.87 -7.55
C VAL A 220 -12.46 -9.30 -7.95
N THR A 221 -11.97 -8.29 -7.23
CA THR A 221 -10.60 -7.78 -7.42
C THR A 221 -9.64 -8.54 -6.52
N PHE A 222 -8.39 -8.68 -6.96
CA PHE A 222 -7.34 -9.33 -6.18
C PHE A 222 -7.17 -8.69 -4.79
N ALA A 223 -7.14 -7.34 -4.74
CA ALA A 223 -7.07 -6.61 -3.47
C ALA A 223 -8.27 -6.87 -2.55
N THR A 224 -9.47 -7.03 -3.07
CA THR A 224 -10.63 -7.37 -2.24
C THR A 224 -10.48 -8.74 -1.61
N MET A 225 -10.07 -9.76 -2.36
CA MET A 225 -9.85 -11.11 -1.84
C MET A 225 -8.75 -11.13 -0.79
N VAL A 226 -7.59 -10.54 -1.07
CA VAL A 226 -6.48 -10.45 -0.11
C VAL A 226 -6.92 -9.77 1.19
N ASN A 227 -7.59 -8.61 1.09
CA ASN A 227 -8.07 -7.91 2.27
C ASN A 227 -9.15 -8.69 3.04
N ALA A 228 -10.02 -9.41 2.36
CA ALA A 228 -11.02 -10.25 3.00
C ALA A 228 -10.34 -11.37 3.83
N ILE A 229 -9.38 -12.06 3.25
CA ILE A 229 -8.61 -13.11 3.94
C ILE A 229 -7.87 -12.52 5.16
N LYS A 230 -7.16 -11.40 4.99
CA LYS A 230 -6.44 -10.72 6.09
C LYS A 230 -7.37 -10.31 7.24
N MET A 231 -8.55 -9.78 6.93
CA MET A 231 -9.49 -9.33 7.96
C MET A 231 -10.17 -10.47 8.69
N VAL A 232 -10.45 -11.59 8.01
CA VAL A 232 -11.18 -12.72 8.55
C VAL A 232 -10.26 -13.72 9.25
N TYR A 233 -9.15 -14.10 8.63
CA TYR A 233 -8.26 -15.17 9.13
C TYR A 233 -7.03 -14.65 9.87
N LYS A 234 -6.75 -13.35 9.79
CA LYS A 234 -5.61 -12.69 10.46
C LYS A 234 -4.25 -13.26 10.05
N GLU A 235 -3.28 -13.29 10.99
CA GLU A 235 -1.95 -13.85 10.76
C GLU A 235 -1.96 -15.39 10.74
N MET A 236 -1.16 -15.98 9.87
CA MET A 236 -1.10 -17.42 9.63
C MET A 236 0.34 -17.90 9.47
N THR A 237 0.61 -19.12 9.87
CA THR A 237 1.85 -19.85 9.51
C THR A 237 1.73 -20.43 8.10
N ASN A 238 2.85 -20.86 7.49
CA ASN A 238 2.85 -21.51 6.18
C ASN A 238 1.88 -22.72 6.12
N ALA A 239 1.96 -23.62 7.08
CA ALA A 239 1.10 -24.81 7.13
C ALA A 239 -0.40 -24.46 7.26
N GLN A 240 -0.73 -23.40 8.00
CA GLN A 240 -2.11 -22.91 8.10
C GLN A 240 -2.58 -22.27 6.79
N ALA A 241 -1.70 -21.59 6.07
CA ALA A 241 -2.01 -20.98 4.78
C ALA A 241 -2.29 -22.04 3.72
N ASP A 242 -1.50 -23.12 3.67
CA ASP A 242 -1.70 -24.24 2.74
C ASP A 242 -3.05 -24.95 2.99
N SER A 243 -3.33 -25.31 4.25
CA SER A 243 -4.61 -25.92 4.63
C SER A 243 -5.80 -25.02 4.33
N LEU A 244 -5.66 -23.70 4.61
CA LEU A 244 -6.72 -22.73 4.33
C LEU A 244 -6.93 -22.57 2.82
N SER A 245 -5.86 -22.59 2.05
CA SER A 245 -5.94 -22.49 0.59
C SER A 245 -6.76 -23.62 -0.02
N GLN A 246 -6.51 -24.88 0.40
CA GLN A 246 -7.28 -26.03 -0.06
C GLN A 246 -8.76 -25.91 0.30
N TYR A 247 -9.05 -25.60 1.57
CA TYR A 247 -10.43 -25.42 2.02
C TYR A 247 -11.14 -24.29 1.26
N LEU A 248 -10.49 -23.15 1.05
CA LEU A 248 -11.10 -22.04 0.33
C LEU A 248 -11.33 -22.34 -1.17
N CYS A 249 -10.50 -23.17 -1.80
CA CYS A 249 -10.78 -23.64 -3.16
C CYS A 249 -12.12 -24.39 -3.20
N GLU A 250 -12.30 -25.39 -2.35
CA GLU A 250 -13.55 -26.16 -2.25
C GLU A 250 -14.74 -25.26 -1.88
N PHE A 251 -14.53 -24.31 -0.94
CA PHE A 251 -15.59 -23.38 -0.53
C PHE A 251 -16.05 -22.49 -1.69
N PHE A 252 -15.12 -21.91 -2.45
CA PHE A 252 -15.51 -21.02 -3.57
C PHE A 252 -16.09 -21.80 -4.73
N ASP A 253 -15.69 -23.04 -4.98
CA ASP A 253 -16.31 -23.91 -5.97
C ASP A 253 -17.78 -24.16 -5.62
N GLU A 254 -18.06 -24.54 -4.38
CA GLU A 254 -19.42 -24.77 -3.90
C GLU A 254 -20.23 -23.47 -3.80
N LEU A 255 -19.60 -22.35 -3.47
CA LEU A 255 -20.24 -21.02 -3.47
C LEU A 255 -20.80 -20.66 -4.86
N PHE A 256 -20.04 -20.90 -5.92
CA PHE A 256 -20.48 -20.61 -7.28
C PHE A 256 -21.66 -21.52 -7.71
N ASN A 257 -21.71 -22.76 -7.21
CA ASN A 257 -22.84 -23.64 -7.40
C ASN A 257 -24.08 -23.15 -6.62
N THR A 258 -23.86 -22.63 -5.42
CA THR A 258 -24.92 -22.17 -4.51
C THR A 258 -25.50 -20.80 -4.88
N VAL A 259 -24.67 -19.91 -5.44
CA VAL A 259 -25.02 -18.52 -5.80
C VAL A 259 -24.90 -18.33 -7.32
N PRO A 260 -25.90 -18.77 -8.09
CA PRO A 260 -25.85 -18.76 -9.56
C PRO A 260 -25.72 -17.35 -10.15
N GLU A 261 -26.07 -16.31 -9.38
CA GLU A 261 -25.87 -14.91 -9.75
C GLU A 261 -24.41 -14.58 -10.03
N LEU A 262 -23.44 -15.36 -9.53
CA LEU A 262 -22.00 -15.17 -9.79
C LEU A 262 -21.54 -15.74 -11.13
N LEU A 263 -22.29 -16.66 -11.74
CA LEU A 263 -21.87 -17.45 -12.90
C LEU A 263 -21.84 -16.65 -14.20
N SER A 264 -22.93 -15.95 -14.54
CA SER A 264 -23.03 -15.22 -15.80
C SER A 264 -22.91 -13.71 -15.63
N TYR A 265 -22.54 -13.03 -16.71
CA TYR A 265 -22.50 -11.56 -16.72
C TYR A 265 -23.89 -10.95 -16.51
N GLU A 266 -24.88 -11.48 -17.20
CA GLU A 266 -26.26 -11.01 -17.17
C GLU A 266 -26.85 -11.14 -15.77
N SER A 267 -26.73 -12.32 -15.16
CA SER A 267 -27.21 -12.59 -13.79
C SER A 267 -26.55 -11.66 -12.77
N ARG A 268 -25.23 -11.43 -12.92
CA ARG A 268 -24.51 -10.48 -12.05
C ARG A 268 -25.02 -9.05 -12.18
N GLN A 269 -25.24 -8.57 -13.41
CA GLN A 269 -25.74 -7.20 -13.61
C GLN A 269 -27.13 -7.03 -13.02
N GLN A 270 -28.02 -7.98 -13.26
CA GLN A 270 -29.38 -7.98 -12.69
C GLN A 270 -29.35 -8.01 -11.15
N SER A 271 -28.56 -8.91 -10.56
CA SER A 271 -28.42 -9.01 -9.10
C SER A 271 -27.87 -7.70 -8.49
N LYS A 272 -26.91 -7.06 -9.14
CA LYS A 272 -26.32 -5.79 -8.64
C LYS A 272 -27.29 -4.61 -8.61
N GLU A 273 -28.40 -4.67 -9.28
CA GLU A 273 -29.39 -3.57 -9.21
C GLU A 273 -30.02 -3.47 -7.81
N THR A 274 -30.32 -4.59 -7.19
CA THR A 274 -31.07 -4.64 -5.93
C THR A 274 -30.37 -5.36 -4.78
N SER A 275 -29.36 -6.21 -5.08
CA SER A 275 -28.73 -7.11 -4.11
C SER A 275 -27.22 -6.90 -4.00
N LEU A 276 -26.67 -7.26 -2.84
CA LEU A 276 -25.23 -7.34 -2.57
C LEU A 276 -24.60 -8.62 -3.12
N LYS A 277 -25.36 -9.67 -3.41
CA LYS A 277 -24.87 -11.02 -3.75
C LYS A 277 -23.76 -11.03 -4.79
N ALA A 278 -23.90 -10.27 -5.88
CA ALA A 278 -22.92 -10.24 -6.96
C ALA A 278 -21.93 -9.07 -6.88
N GLU A 279 -21.94 -8.29 -5.80
CA GLU A 279 -21.00 -7.20 -5.61
C GLU A 279 -19.59 -7.70 -5.24
N ASN A 280 -18.56 -7.07 -5.83
CA ASN A 280 -17.17 -7.30 -5.43
C ASN A 280 -16.98 -7.19 -3.91
N PHE A 281 -17.72 -6.32 -3.26
CA PHE A 281 -17.67 -6.07 -1.83
C PHE A 281 -18.21 -7.26 -1.00
N MET A 282 -19.13 -8.06 -1.54
CA MET A 282 -19.72 -9.21 -0.83
C MET A 282 -18.70 -10.32 -0.57
N PHE A 283 -17.58 -10.35 -1.27
CA PHE A 283 -16.52 -11.34 -1.01
C PHE A 283 -15.91 -11.21 0.39
N TYR A 284 -16.03 -10.07 1.08
CA TYR A 284 -15.75 -9.98 2.52
C TYR A 284 -16.73 -10.83 3.34
N GLY A 285 -18.01 -10.78 3.02
CA GLY A 285 -19.06 -11.59 3.68
C GLY A 285 -18.92 -13.07 3.37
N TYR A 286 -18.69 -13.45 2.11
CA TYR A 286 -18.45 -14.85 1.75
C TYR A 286 -17.22 -15.44 2.45
N THR A 287 -16.13 -14.67 2.56
CA THR A 287 -14.96 -15.09 3.32
C THR A 287 -15.27 -15.23 4.82
N ALA A 288 -16.15 -14.39 5.37
CA ALA A 288 -16.60 -14.52 6.76
C ALA A 288 -17.41 -15.80 6.98
N ILE A 289 -18.36 -16.11 6.07
CA ILE A 289 -19.12 -17.37 6.10
C ILE A 289 -18.19 -18.59 5.99
N SER A 290 -17.17 -18.54 5.13
CA SER A 290 -16.20 -19.63 5.02
C SER A 290 -15.53 -19.93 6.36
N LYS A 291 -15.25 -18.91 7.17
CA LYS A 291 -14.67 -19.09 8.50
C LYS A 291 -15.65 -19.75 9.48
N VAL A 292 -16.93 -19.37 9.44
CA VAL A 292 -17.99 -19.98 10.30
C VAL A 292 -18.16 -21.45 9.98
N LEU A 293 -18.02 -21.82 8.71
CA LEU A 293 -18.24 -23.20 8.23
C LEU A 293 -17.00 -24.10 8.34
N ARG A 294 -15.79 -23.55 8.42
CA ARG A 294 -14.52 -24.28 8.28
C ARG A 294 -14.39 -25.49 9.20
N ASP A 295 -14.82 -25.34 10.44
CA ASP A 295 -14.65 -26.38 11.46
C ASP A 295 -15.91 -27.27 11.62
N ARG A 296 -16.87 -27.18 10.70
CA ARG A 296 -18.10 -28.00 10.70
C ARG A 296 -17.92 -29.19 9.77
N GLU A 297 -18.25 -30.38 10.26
CA GLU A 297 -18.38 -31.56 9.40
C GLU A 297 -19.51 -31.37 8.38
N ASN A 298 -19.29 -31.85 7.14
CA ASN A 298 -20.24 -31.73 6.04
C ASN A 298 -20.76 -30.28 5.81
N TRP A 299 -19.87 -29.29 5.95
CA TRP A 299 -20.18 -27.88 5.88
C TRP A 299 -20.95 -27.47 4.59
N GLN A 300 -20.77 -28.22 3.50
CA GLN A 300 -21.39 -27.98 2.21
C GLN A 300 -22.94 -27.95 2.32
N GLN A 301 -23.51 -28.79 3.19
CA GLN A 301 -24.98 -28.85 3.38
C GLN A 301 -25.57 -27.56 3.96
N TYR A 302 -24.77 -26.74 4.62
CA TYR A 302 -25.19 -25.47 5.21
C TYR A 302 -25.01 -24.27 4.28
N LEU A 303 -24.22 -24.42 3.21
CA LEU A 303 -23.92 -23.32 2.30
C LEU A 303 -25.15 -22.71 1.62
N PRO A 304 -26.21 -23.48 1.26
CA PRO A 304 -27.46 -22.93 0.69
C PRO A 304 -28.17 -21.91 1.57
N LEU A 305 -27.89 -21.84 2.88
CA LEU A 305 -28.41 -20.81 3.78
C LEU A 305 -27.99 -19.39 3.37
N ILE A 306 -26.91 -19.24 2.60
CA ILE A 306 -26.54 -17.95 2.00
C ILE A 306 -27.69 -17.29 1.25
N ASN A 307 -28.55 -18.11 0.61
CA ASN A 307 -29.69 -17.59 -0.15
C ASN A 307 -30.83 -17.04 0.72
N GLN A 308 -30.81 -17.32 2.03
CA GLN A 308 -31.77 -16.83 3.01
C GLN A 308 -31.28 -15.53 3.71
N LEU A 309 -30.04 -15.12 3.50
CA LEU A 309 -29.53 -13.86 4.04
C LEU A 309 -30.27 -12.67 3.45
N ASP A 310 -30.54 -11.66 4.28
CA ASP A 310 -31.02 -10.37 3.78
C ASP A 310 -29.86 -9.59 3.14
N LEU A 311 -29.71 -9.75 1.84
CA LEU A 311 -28.69 -9.07 1.04
C LEU A 311 -29.29 -7.98 0.13
N SER A 312 -30.53 -7.50 0.42
CA SER A 312 -31.10 -6.36 -0.29
C SER A 312 -30.32 -5.07 -0.01
N LYS A 313 -29.98 -4.34 -1.05
CA LYS A 313 -29.27 -3.04 -0.91
C LYS A 313 -30.07 -1.97 -0.19
N GLU A 314 -31.38 -2.10 -0.15
CA GLU A 314 -32.34 -1.18 0.48
C GLU A 314 -32.64 -1.56 1.94
N SER A 315 -32.19 -2.75 2.37
CA SER A 315 -32.38 -3.19 3.74
C SER A 315 -31.77 -2.21 4.75
N GLU A 316 -32.46 -1.97 5.84
CA GLU A 316 -32.01 -1.14 6.96
C GLU A 316 -30.70 -1.64 7.55
N VAL A 317 -30.42 -2.95 7.44
CA VAL A 317 -29.16 -3.55 7.87
C VAL A 317 -27.98 -2.94 7.10
N TRP A 318 -28.11 -2.70 5.81
CA TRP A 318 -26.98 -2.25 4.96
C TRP A 318 -27.01 -0.76 4.66
N PHE A 319 -28.21 -0.15 4.65
CA PHE A 319 -28.36 1.25 4.27
C PHE A 319 -27.68 2.19 5.26
N GLY A 320 -26.92 3.15 4.76
CA GLY A 320 -26.13 4.09 5.57
C GLY A 320 -24.79 3.55 6.08
N LYS A 321 -24.57 2.23 6.05
CA LYS A 321 -23.32 1.56 6.48
C LYS A 321 -22.52 0.98 5.30
N VAL A 322 -23.16 0.17 4.50
CA VAL A 322 -22.58 -0.55 3.35
C VAL A 322 -23.08 0.03 2.03
N THR A 323 -24.32 0.50 2.00
CA THR A 323 -24.94 1.16 0.86
C THR A 323 -25.38 2.58 1.20
N LYS A 324 -25.48 3.44 0.20
CA LYS A 324 -26.00 4.80 0.32
C LYS A 324 -26.67 5.25 -0.97
N ARG A 325 -27.53 6.27 -0.90
CA ARG A 325 -28.07 6.91 -2.10
C ARG A 325 -26.93 7.68 -2.81
N GLY A 326 -26.73 7.37 -4.07
CA GLY A 326 -25.84 8.05 -4.98
C GLY A 326 -26.63 8.79 -6.07
N THR A 327 -25.94 9.51 -6.94
CA THR A 327 -26.55 10.27 -8.06
C THR A 327 -27.24 9.40 -9.12
N ARG A 328 -26.92 8.11 -9.18
CA ARG A 328 -27.46 7.15 -10.17
C ARG A 328 -28.08 5.91 -9.53
N GLY A 329 -28.66 6.04 -8.34
CA GLY A 329 -29.20 4.93 -7.56
C GLY A 329 -28.35 4.57 -6.34
N LEU A 330 -28.49 3.34 -5.83
CA LEU A 330 -27.73 2.87 -4.67
C LEU A 330 -26.27 2.63 -5.03
N ALA A 331 -25.39 3.17 -4.21
CA ALA A 331 -23.93 3.04 -4.34
C ALA A 331 -23.33 2.34 -3.13
N MET A 332 -22.27 1.56 -3.35
CA MET A 332 -21.51 0.92 -2.28
C MET A 332 -20.63 1.92 -1.53
N VAL A 333 -20.56 1.78 -0.21
CA VAL A 333 -19.62 2.50 0.65
C VAL A 333 -18.42 1.58 0.90
N ASN A 334 -17.26 1.90 0.33
CA ASN A 334 -16.06 1.09 0.48
C ASN A 334 -15.07 1.76 1.45
N SER A 335 -15.35 1.68 2.73
CA SER A 335 -14.49 2.10 3.83
C SER A 335 -14.04 0.90 4.67
N LEU A 336 -13.06 1.08 5.54
CA LEU A 336 -12.64 0.03 6.47
C LEU A 336 -13.81 -0.36 7.42
N ASP A 337 -14.56 0.63 7.90
CA ASP A 337 -15.69 0.41 8.80
C ASP A 337 -16.83 -0.33 8.09
N SER A 338 -17.12 0.01 6.83
CA SER A 338 -18.11 -0.71 6.04
C SER A 338 -17.75 -2.18 5.80
N ARG A 339 -16.46 -2.47 5.61
CA ARG A 339 -15.97 -3.86 5.46
C ARG A 339 -16.12 -4.65 6.74
N LYS A 340 -15.72 -4.08 7.88
CA LYS A 340 -15.89 -4.69 9.21
C LYS A 340 -17.38 -4.95 9.49
N TYR A 341 -18.22 -3.96 9.24
CA TYR A 341 -19.65 -4.07 9.43
C TYR A 341 -20.28 -5.18 8.57
N LEU A 342 -19.89 -5.26 7.27
CA LEU A 342 -20.37 -6.33 6.39
C LEU A 342 -19.95 -7.72 6.91
N ILE A 343 -18.69 -7.88 7.32
CA ILE A 343 -18.17 -9.13 7.88
C ILE A 343 -19.00 -9.53 9.12
N GLU A 344 -19.15 -8.61 10.07
CA GLU A 344 -19.86 -8.82 11.33
C GLU A 344 -21.33 -9.22 11.07
N LYS A 345 -22.07 -8.41 10.32
CA LYS A 345 -23.51 -8.63 10.09
C LYS A 345 -23.81 -9.86 9.22
N THR A 346 -22.93 -10.16 8.25
CA THR A 346 -23.06 -11.41 7.48
C THR A 346 -22.81 -12.62 8.36
N THR A 347 -21.83 -12.56 9.27
CA THR A 347 -21.57 -13.62 10.24
C THR A 347 -22.77 -13.83 11.15
N GLU A 348 -23.27 -12.77 11.80
CA GLU A 348 -24.43 -12.83 12.70
C GLU A 348 -25.65 -13.47 12.02
N GLN A 349 -26.07 -12.94 10.86
CA GLN A 349 -27.22 -13.50 10.14
C GLN A 349 -27.03 -14.95 9.78
N PHE A 350 -25.83 -15.35 9.37
CA PHE A 350 -25.55 -16.73 8.98
C PHE A 350 -25.55 -17.68 10.18
N GLU A 351 -24.98 -17.25 11.31
CA GLU A 351 -24.99 -18.02 12.56
C GLU A 351 -26.41 -18.19 13.11
N ASP A 352 -27.25 -17.16 13.03
CA ASP A 352 -28.65 -17.23 13.41
C ASP A 352 -29.43 -18.26 12.56
N LEU A 353 -29.18 -18.31 11.24
CA LEU A 353 -29.75 -19.31 10.35
C LEU A 353 -29.29 -20.74 10.67
N LEU A 354 -28.03 -20.90 11.09
CA LEU A 354 -27.47 -22.18 11.50
C LEU A 354 -28.04 -22.71 12.82
N GLN A 355 -28.43 -21.82 13.74
CA GLN A 355 -29.03 -22.20 15.02
C GLN A 355 -30.51 -22.61 14.88
N ASN A 356 -31.17 -22.17 13.83
CA ASN A 356 -32.60 -22.44 13.58
C ASN A 356 -32.81 -23.67 12.68
N GLN A 357 -31.76 -24.45 12.39
CA GLN A 357 -31.81 -25.74 11.70
C GLN A 357 -31.72 -26.91 12.66
#